data_853b08c2d71145d466b79c94c98bbce5
#
_entry.id   853b08c2d71145d466b79c94c98bbce5
#
_cell.length_a   1.000
_cell.length_b   1.000
_cell.length_c   1.000
_cell.angle_alpha   90.00
_cell.angle_beta   90.00
_cell.angle_gamma   90.00
#
_symmetry.space_group_name_H-M   'P 1'
#
loop_
_entity.id
_entity.type
_entity.pdbx_description
1 polymer ?
#
loop_
_entity_poly.entity_id
_entity_poly.type
_entity_poly.pdbx_seq_one_letter_code
_entity_poly.pdbx_strand_id
1 'polypeptide(L)'
;MMEHKEFIVSLSKGRYCLYLVLIIMMAIFGALFGIFSVIEENWTFLWRVLLCAACAISCIIELRVLKRKKLIVNDTRIAYYMKDALVRDIDLSEIALMWVKEPNLILLDHHGNEICKVLLMLKNVDELIEHVGRNKLRIK
;
A
#
# COMPACT_ATOMS: atom_id res chain seq x y z
N MET A 1 0.06 32.08 -15.40
CA MET A 1 0.72 31.46 -14.24
C MET A 1 0.39 30.00 -14.18
N MET A 2 1.38 29.17 -14.31
CA MET A 2 1.18 27.74 -14.10
C MET A 2 1.20 27.47 -12.59
N GLU A 3 0.07 27.00 -12.08
CA GLU A 3 0.03 26.50 -10.72
C GLU A 3 0.86 25.20 -10.67
N HIS A 4 1.88 25.18 -9.85
CA HIS A 4 2.63 23.97 -9.60
C HIS A 4 1.81 23.02 -8.74
N LYS A 5 1.30 21.94 -9.37
CA LYS A 5 0.62 20.90 -8.63
C LYS A 5 1.66 19.97 -8.01
N GLU A 6 1.74 20.01 -6.71
CA GLU A 6 2.52 19.04 -5.96
C GLU A 6 1.58 18.33 -4.99
N PHE A 7 1.56 17.01 -5.05
CA PHE A 7 0.77 16.22 -4.12
C PHE A 7 1.52 14.95 -3.73
N ILE A 8 1.12 14.38 -2.61
CA ILE A 8 1.77 13.21 -2.04
C ILE A 8 0.81 12.01 -2.15
N VAL A 9 1.30 10.92 -2.75
CA VAL A 9 0.61 9.64 -2.79
C VAL A 9 1.16 8.79 -1.64
N SER A 10 0.34 8.56 -0.63
CA SER A 10 0.77 7.86 0.58
C SER A 10 -0.41 7.16 1.24
N LEU A 11 -0.13 6.37 2.29
CA LEU A 11 -1.17 5.72 3.07
C LEU A 11 -2.04 6.76 3.78
N SER A 12 -3.36 6.70 3.57
CA SER A 12 -4.30 7.60 4.23
C SER A 12 -4.44 7.28 5.73
N LYS A 13 -4.82 8.28 6.52
CA LYS A 13 -5.08 8.08 7.96
C LYS A 13 -6.20 7.06 8.20
N GLY A 14 -7.23 7.07 7.35
CA GLY A 14 -8.33 6.12 7.45
C GLY A 14 -7.88 4.68 7.26
N ARG A 15 -7.02 4.42 6.29
CA ARG A 15 -6.45 3.09 6.06
C ARG A 15 -5.53 2.67 7.20
N TYR A 16 -4.74 3.60 7.72
CA TYR A 16 -3.88 3.34 8.87
C TYR A 16 -4.71 2.92 10.08
N CYS A 17 -5.78 3.66 10.38
CA CYS A 17 -6.69 3.31 11.48
C CYS A 17 -7.36 1.96 11.26
N LEU A 18 -7.75 1.63 10.03
CA LEU A 18 -8.34 0.34 9.70
C LEU A 18 -7.37 -0.81 10.00
N TYR A 19 -6.10 -0.68 9.60
CA TYR A 19 -5.08 -1.68 9.91
C TYR A 19 -4.88 -1.85 11.42
N LEU A 20 -4.86 -0.73 12.17
CA LEU A 20 -4.74 -0.78 13.63
C LEU A 20 -5.92 -1.52 14.26
N VAL A 21 -7.14 -1.25 13.80
CA VAL A 21 -8.34 -1.92 14.29
C VAL A 21 -8.26 -3.43 14.01
N LEU A 22 -7.83 -3.82 12.82
CA LEU A 22 -7.65 -5.23 12.47
C LEU A 22 -6.62 -5.92 13.35
N ILE A 23 -5.50 -5.27 13.62
CA ILE A 23 -4.44 -5.79 14.51
C ILE A 23 -4.99 -6.00 15.92
N ILE A 24 -5.70 -5.02 16.46
CA ILE A 24 -6.31 -5.09 17.79
C ILE A 24 -7.33 -6.23 17.85
N MET A 25 -8.20 -6.35 16.85
CA MET A 25 -9.19 -7.43 16.78
C MET A 25 -8.52 -8.81 16.74
N MET A 26 -7.48 -8.96 15.94
CA MET A 26 -6.74 -10.22 15.86
C MET A 26 -6.08 -10.57 17.20
N ALA A 27 -5.54 -9.57 17.91
CA ALA A 27 -4.97 -9.77 19.23
C ALA A 27 -6.02 -10.23 20.25
N ILE A 28 -7.20 -9.61 20.24
CA ILE A 28 -8.32 -9.99 21.12
C ILE A 28 -8.78 -11.43 20.83
N PHE A 29 -9.01 -11.78 19.56
CA PHE A 29 -9.41 -13.13 19.17
C PHE A 29 -8.36 -14.17 19.53
N GLY A 30 -7.09 -13.85 19.32
CA GLY A 30 -5.98 -14.74 19.70
C GLY A 30 -5.95 -15.00 21.20
N ALA A 31 -6.14 -13.96 22.03
CA ALA A 31 -6.22 -14.09 23.48
C ALA A 31 -7.40 -14.93 23.91
N LEU A 32 -8.60 -14.73 23.32
CA LEU A 32 -9.78 -15.50 23.61
C LEU A 32 -9.59 -17.00 23.26
N PHE A 33 -9.05 -17.31 22.09
CA PHE A 33 -8.77 -18.68 21.70
C PHE A 33 -7.72 -19.33 22.61
N GLY A 34 -6.73 -18.56 23.06
CA GLY A 34 -5.73 -19.02 24.02
C GLY A 34 -6.37 -19.41 25.35
N ILE A 35 -7.26 -18.56 25.87
CA ILE A 35 -7.99 -18.81 27.12
C ILE A 35 -8.85 -20.07 26.98
N PHE A 36 -9.61 -20.19 25.88
CA PHE A 36 -10.44 -21.37 25.63
C PHE A 36 -9.63 -22.65 25.51
N SER A 37 -8.45 -22.62 24.90
CA SER A 37 -7.59 -23.80 24.78
C SER A 37 -7.11 -24.30 26.14
N VAL A 38 -6.86 -23.38 27.08
CA VAL A 38 -6.45 -23.75 28.46
C VAL A 38 -7.63 -24.29 29.23
N ILE A 39 -8.81 -23.64 29.17
CA ILE A 39 -10.01 -24.02 29.92
C ILE A 39 -10.53 -25.40 29.49
N GLU A 40 -10.61 -25.65 28.19
CA GLU A 40 -11.20 -26.88 27.63
C GLU A 40 -10.15 -27.98 27.39
N GLU A 41 -8.88 -27.70 27.67
CA GLU A 41 -7.76 -28.61 27.39
C GLU A 41 -7.75 -29.11 25.94
N ASN A 42 -8.24 -28.28 25.03
CA ASN A 42 -8.37 -28.63 23.62
C ASN A 42 -7.29 -27.94 22.80
N TRP A 43 -6.29 -28.71 22.40
CA TRP A 43 -5.12 -28.23 21.67
C TRP A 43 -5.43 -27.76 20.25
N THR A 44 -6.61 -28.06 19.70
CA THR A 44 -6.99 -27.58 18.37
C THR A 44 -7.13 -26.05 18.33
N PHE A 45 -7.47 -25.41 19.47
CA PHE A 45 -7.54 -23.95 19.54
C PHE A 45 -6.18 -23.28 19.42
N LEU A 46 -5.09 -23.99 19.71
CA LEU A 46 -3.72 -23.44 19.53
C LEU A 46 -3.43 -23.09 18.08
N TRP A 47 -3.91 -23.87 17.14
CA TRP A 47 -3.77 -23.55 15.71
C TRP A 47 -4.43 -22.22 15.37
N ARG A 48 -5.59 -21.96 15.96
CA ARG A 48 -6.30 -20.70 15.76
C ARG A 48 -5.52 -19.51 16.34
N VAL A 49 -4.92 -19.69 17.52
CA VAL A 49 -4.06 -18.69 18.14
C VAL A 49 -2.86 -18.39 17.25
N LEU A 50 -2.20 -19.42 16.71
CA LEU A 50 -1.07 -19.27 15.81
C LEU A 50 -1.47 -18.55 14.52
N LEU A 51 -2.63 -18.88 13.95
CA LEU A 51 -3.13 -18.20 12.75
C LEU A 51 -3.41 -16.72 13.02
N CYS A 52 -4.06 -16.40 14.14
CA CYS A 52 -4.33 -15.01 14.53
C CYS A 52 -3.02 -14.24 14.73
N ALA A 53 -2.02 -14.83 15.39
CA ALA A 53 -0.72 -14.22 15.59
C ALA A 53 -0.01 -13.97 14.25
N ALA A 54 -0.02 -14.95 13.36
CA ALA A 54 0.58 -14.81 12.03
C ALA A 54 -0.07 -13.70 11.22
N CYS A 55 -1.40 -13.63 11.23
CA CYS A 55 -2.15 -12.55 10.55
C CYS A 55 -1.83 -11.18 11.13
N ALA A 56 -1.77 -11.07 12.47
CA ALA A 56 -1.43 -9.81 13.14
C ALA A 56 -0.01 -9.34 12.79
N ILE A 57 0.96 -10.25 12.81
CA ILE A 57 2.34 -9.95 12.45
C ILE A 57 2.42 -9.51 10.99
N SER A 58 1.74 -10.21 10.08
CA SER A 58 1.70 -9.85 8.66
C SER A 58 1.11 -8.45 8.46
N CYS A 59 0.03 -8.12 9.15
CA CYS A 59 -0.58 -6.80 9.09
C CYS A 59 0.36 -5.71 9.61
N ILE A 60 1.09 -5.96 10.69
CA ILE A 60 2.07 -5.02 11.25
C ILE A 60 3.19 -4.76 10.26
N ILE A 61 3.74 -5.82 9.66
CA ILE A 61 4.81 -5.70 8.67
C ILE A 61 4.33 -4.89 7.45
N GLU A 62 3.16 -5.24 6.93
CA GLU A 62 2.57 -4.56 5.78
C GLU A 62 2.32 -3.08 6.08
N LEU A 63 1.77 -2.78 7.25
CA LEU A 63 1.53 -1.41 7.68
C LEU A 63 2.82 -0.59 7.75
N ARG A 64 3.89 -1.17 8.31
CA ARG A 64 5.20 -0.50 8.38
C ARG A 64 5.75 -0.22 6.99
N VAL A 65 5.65 -1.17 6.08
CA VAL A 65 6.12 -1.01 4.70
C VAL A 65 5.33 0.09 4.00
N LEU A 66 4.00 0.07 4.10
CA LEU A 66 3.14 1.06 3.47
C LEU A 66 3.35 2.46 4.03
N LYS A 67 3.57 2.58 5.33
CA LYS A 67 3.79 3.87 5.99
C LYS A 67 5.10 4.53 5.53
N ARG A 68 6.09 3.73 5.17
CA ARG A 68 7.40 4.23 4.73
C ARG A 68 7.43 4.65 3.27
N LYS A 69 6.51 4.11 2.47
CA LYS A 69 6.45 4.40 1.03
C LYS A 69 5.63 5.66 0.79
N LYS A 70 6.20 6.58 0.02
CA LYS A 70 5.46 7.75 -0.45
C LYS A 70 5.96 8.17 -1.82
N LEU A 71 5.06 8.73 -2.61
CA LEU A 71 5.38 9.34 -3.88
C LEU A 71 5.08 10.83 -3.78
N ILE A 72 6.06 11.65 -4.11
CA ILE A 72 5.85 13.08 -4.25
C ILE A 72 5.75 13.38 -5.74
N VAL A 73 4.57 13.82 -6.17
CA VAL A 73 4.29 14.11 -7.57
C VAL A 73 4.29 15.61 -7.76
N ASN A 74 5.13 16.10 -8.67
CA ASN A 74 5.11 17.49 -9.11
C ASN A 74 4.75 17.58 -10.60
N ASP A 75 4.85 18.77 -11.21
CA ASP A 75 4.39 19.00 -12.58
C ASP A 75 5.08 18.10 -13.62
N THR A 76 6.33 17.73 -13.41
CA THR A 76 7.13 17.01 -14.41
C THR A 76 7.74 15.72 -13.91
N ARG A 77 7.76 15.49 -12.61
CA ARG A 77 8.47 14.36 -12.01
C ARG A 77 7.70 13.68 -10.89
N ILE A 78 7.97 12.40 -10.74
CA ILE A 78 7.49 11.59 -9.62
C ILE A 78 8.71 11.11 -8.85
N ALA A 79 8.81 11.52 -7.59
CA ALA A 79 9.88 11.08 -6.70
C ALA A 79 9.35 10.01 -5.78
N TYR A 80 9.95 8.82 -5.83
CA TYR A 80 9.59 7.69 -4.97
C TYR A 80 10.53 7.66 -3.77
N TYR A 81 9.95 7.77 -2.58
CA TYR A 81 10.68 7.73 -1.31
C TYR A 81 10.34 6.50 -0.50
N MET A 82 11.33 5.97 0.19
CA MET A 82 11.17 4.94 1.19
C MET A 82 11.98 5.36 2.42
N LYS A 83 11.34 5.53 3.58
CA LYS A 83 11.97 6.03 4.82
C LYS A 83 12.71 7.36 4.63
N ASP A 84 12.09 8.31 3.96
CA ASP A 84 12.67 9.64 3.67
C ASP A 84 13.93 9.60 2.77
N ALA A 85 14.28 8.44 2.24
CA ALA A 85 15.36 8.29 1.27
C ALA A 85 14.79 8.20 -0.13
N LEU A 86 15.32 9.01 -1.06
CA LEU A 86 14.93 8.96 -2.46
C LEU A 86 15.38 7.63 -3.08
N VAL A 87 14.43 6.80 -3.49
CA VAL A 87 14.73 5.51 -4.15
C VAL A 87 14.79 5.70 -5.65
N ARG A 88 13.86 6.48 -6.21
CA ARG A 88 13.77 6.66 -7.66
C ARG A 88 13.12 7.99 -7.99
N ASP A 89 13.66 8.66 -8.99
CA ASP A 89 13.10 9.89 -9.55
C ASP A 89 12.70 9.59 -11.00
N ILE A 90 11.43 9.76 -11.31
CA ILE A 90 10.87 9.41 -12.62
C ILE A 90 10.34 10.66 -13.30
N ASP A 91 10.75 10.87 -14.55
CA ASP A 91 10.19 11.93 -15.38
C ASP A 91 8.85 11.45 -15.95
N LEU A 92 7.83 12.31 -15.94
CA LEU A 92 6.52 11.97 -16.48
C LEU A 92 6.57 11.57 -17.95
N SER A 93 7.51 12.12 -18.72
CA SER A 93 7.70 11.77 -20.12
C SER A 93 8.14 10.32 -20.33
N GLU A 94 8.74 9.70 -19.32
CA GLU A 94 9.17 8.30 -19.38
C GLU A 94 8.00 7.32 -19.26
N ILE A 95 6.86 7.78 -18.74
CA ILE A 95 5.69 6.94 -18.55
C ILE A 95 4.90 6.84 -19.85
N ALA A 96 4.89 5.66 -20.46
CA ALA A 96 4.13 5.40 -21.68
C ALA A 96 2.75 4.85 -21.38
N LEU A 97 2.60 4.06 -20.32
CA LEU A 97 1.38 3.34 -20.00
C LEU A 97 1.26 3.13 -18.50
N MET A 98 0.02 3.22 -18.01
CA MET A 98 -0.34 2.81 -16.65
C MET A 98 -1.24 1.58 -16.76
N TRP A 99 -0.84 0.49 -16.15
CA TRP A 99 -1.61 -0.76 -16.18
C TRP A 99 -2.16 -1.09 -14.79
N VAL A 100 -3.48 -1.23 -14.72
CA VAL A 100 -4.14 -1.62 -13.47
C VAL A 100 -4.09 -3.14 -13.35
N LYS A 101 -3.30 -3.62 -12.43
CA LYS A 101 -3.23 -5.03 -12.06
C LYS A 101 -3.45 -5.10 -10.55
N GLU A 102 -4.70 -5.29 -10.16
CA GLU A 102 -5.06 -5.26 -8.74
C GLU A 102 -4.15 -6.14 -7.88
N PRO A 103 -3.71 -5.66 -6.72
CA PRO A 103 -4.07 -4.37 -6.09
C PRO A 103 -3.18 -3.19 -6.49
N ASN A 104 -2.40 -3.31 -7.54
CA ASN A 104 -1.37 -2.34 -7.92
C ASN A 104 -1.70 -1.60 -9.21
N LEU A 105 -1.19 -0.38 -9.30
CA LEU A 105 -1.06 0.37 -10.54
C LEU A 105 0.40 0.27 -10.98
N ILE A 106 0.65 -0.27 -12.15
CA ILE A 106 1.99 -0.46 -12.69
C ILE A 106 2.28 0.62 -13.73
N LEU A 107 3.35 1.37 -13.52
CA LEU A 107 3.82 2.36 -14.48
C LEU A 107 4.83 1.71 -15.42
N LEU A 108 4.59 1.80 -16.71
CA LEU A 108 5.44 1.20 -17.74
C LEU A 108 6.09 2.28 -18.59
N ASP A 109 7.31 2.03 -19.03
CA ASP A 109 8.03 2.91 -19.94
C ASP A 109 7.67 2.63 -21.41
N HIS A 110 8.30 3.35 -22.35
CA HIS A 110 8.06 3.19 -23.78
C HIS A 110 8.52 1.84 -24.34
N HIS A 111 9.30 1.11 -23.58
CA HIS A 111 9.77 -0.24 -23.95
C HIS A 111 8.94 -1.36 -23.30
N GLY A 112 7.92 -0.99 -22.53
CA GLY A 112 7.07 -1.95 -21.83
C GLY A 112 7.67 -2.47 -20.53
N ASN A 113 8.76 -1.88 -20.05
CA ASN A 113 9.38 -2.25 -18.78
C ASN A 113 8.70 -1.55 -17.62
N GLU A 114 8.63 -2.26 -16.50
CA GLU A 114 8.05 -1.71 -15.27
C GLU A 114 8.98 -0.67 -14.66
N ILE A 115 8.45 0.55 -14.45
CA ILE A 115 9.19 1.63 -13.78
C ILE A 115 8.90 1.60 -12.29
N CYS A 116 7.62 1.53 -11.91
CA CYS A 116 7.20 1.63 -10.53
C CYS A 116 5.85 0.96 -10.33
N LYS A 117 5.61 0.42 -9.12
CA LYS A 117 4.32 -0.09 -8.68
C LYS A 117 3.76 0.81 -7.61
N VAL A 118 2.51 1.22 -7.77
CA VAL A 118 1.79 2.03 -6.80
C VAL A 118 0.57 1.26 -6.34
N LEU A 119 0.36 1.17 -5.03
CA LEU A 119 -0.84 0.53 -4.50
C LEU A 119 -2.06 1.41 -4.76
N LEU A 120 -3.10 0.84 -5.34
CA LEU A 120 -4.34 1.56 -5.67
C LEU A 120 -5.06 2.10 -4.44
N MET A 121 -4.83 1.48 -3.27
CA MET A 121 -5.47 1.90 -2.02
C MET A 121 -4.86 3.14 -1.39
N LEU A 122 -3.74 3.62 -1.90
CA LEU A 122 -3.09 4.81 -1.36
C LEU A 122 -3.90 6.07 -1.66
N LYS A 123 -3.73 7.08 -0.81
CA LYS A 123 -4.38 8.38 -0.97
C LYS A 123 -3.84 9.08 -2.22
N ASN A 124 -4.73 9.74 -2.95
CA ASN A 124 -4.38 10.56 -4.14
C ASN A 124 -3.91 9.76 -5.36
N VAL A 125 -4.14 8.45 -5.42
CA VAL A 125 -3.82 7.65 -6.61
C VAL A 125 -4.64 8.13 -7.81
N ASP A 126 -5.90 8.48 -7.62
CA ASP A 126 -6.75 9.01 -8.70
C ASP A 126 -6.17 10.32 -9.27
N GLU A 127 -5.66 11.19 -8.42
CA GLU A 127 -5.00 12.42 -8.85
C GLU A 127 -3.72 12.13 -9.63
N LEU A 128 -2.98 11.08 -9.24
CA LEU A 128 -1.80 10.62 -9.97
C LEU A 128 -2.18 10.13 -11.37
N ILE A 129 -3.25 9.36 -11.49
CA ILE A 129 -3.74 8.86 -12.78
C ILE A 129 -4.13 10.03 -13.69
N GLU A 130 -4.83 11.02 -13.16
CA GLU A 130 -5.22 12.22 -13.93
C GLU A 130 -4.01 13.06 -14.32
N HIS A 131 -3.04 13.16 -13.43
CA HIS A 131 -1.82 13.94 -13.67
C HIS A 131 -0.95 13.33 -14.79
N VAL A 132 -0.82 12.02 -14.81
CA VAL A 132 -0.10 11.29 -15.87
C VAL A 132 -0.90 11.29 -17.17
N GLY A 133 -2.22 11.16 -17.07
CA GLY A 133 -3.13 11.15 -18.20
C GLY A 133 -3.96 9.87 -18.27
N ARG A 134 -5.29 10.00 -18.15
CA ARG A 134 -6.20 8.84 -18.19
C ARG A 134 -6.15 8.06 -19.51
N ASN A 135 -5.76 8.72 -20.59
CA ASN A 135 -5.61 8.07 -21.89
C ASN A 135 -4.50 7.00 -21.90
N LYS A 136 -3.57 7.08 -20.95
CA LYS A 136 -2.50 6.08 -20.78
C LYS A 136 -2.90 4.92 -19.87
N LEU A 137 -4.05 5.03 -19.22
CA LEU A 137 -4.53 4.00 -18.30
C LEU A 137 -5.09 2.79 -19.06
N ARG A 138 -4.69 1.60 -18.65
CA ARG A 138 -5.23 0.33 -19.15
C ARG A 138 -5.72 -0.51 -17.99
N ILE A 139 -6.95 -0.95 -18.09
CA ILE A 139 -7.58 -1.84 -17.11
C ILE A 139 -7.71 -3.21 -17.76
N LYS A 140 -7.23 -4.21 -17.05
CA LYS A 140 -7.34 -5.58 -17.54
C LYS A 140 -8.22 -6.43 -16.64
#